data_1462e5c34aa65c07b614ba3812d3403b
#
_entry.id   1462e5c34aa65c07b614ba3812d3403b
#
_cell.length_a   1.000
_cell.length_b   1.000
_cell.length_c   1.000
_cell.angle_alpha   90.00
_cell.angle_beta   90.00
_cell.angle_gamma   90.00
#
_symmetry.space_group_name_H-M   'P 1'
#
loop_
_entity.id
_entity.type
_entity.pdbx_description
1 polymer ?
#
loop_
_entity_poly.entity_id
_entity_poly.type
_entity_poly.pdbx_seq_one_letter_code
_entity_poly.pdbx_strand_id
1 'polypeptide(L)'
;MTDLSKITCIEDLRVIAKRRVPRMFYDYCDSGSYTQSTYRANEADFQSIKLRQRVAVNMTGRSTRSTLVGQPVAMPVAIAPTGLTGMQHADGEILAARAAKAFGIPFTLSTMSICSIEDVAQHAGPGFWFQLYVMRDRDYIERLIDRAKAAGCTALQLTLDLQILGQRHKDIKNGLSTPPKPTLANLINLATKPRWCLGMLGTSRRSFGNIVGHAKGVGDLSSLSSWTAEQFDPELNWGDVEWIKKRWGGKLILKGIMDAEDARLAVDSGADALIVSNHGGRQLDGAPSSIHALPAIAAAVGQEIEVWMDGGIRSGQDVLKARALGAHGTMIGRSFLYGLGAFGQAGVTRALEIIQKELDVTMAFCGRTQIDQVDQSILLAGTFPTA
;
A
#
# COMPACT_ATOMS: atom_id res chain seq x y z
N MET A 1 -12.06 -15.52 -22.78
CA MET A 1 -11.75 -14.46 -21.79
C MET A 1 -12.47 -14.83 -20.50
N THR A 2 -11.81 -14.75 -19.34
CA THR A 2 -12.51 -14.96 -18.05
C THR A 2 -13.46 -13.79 -17.86
N ASP A 3 -14.73 -14.10 -17.61
CA ASP A 3 -15.75 -13.11 -17.33
C ASP A 3 -15.47 -12.49 -15.95
N LEU A 4 -15.06 -11.22 -15.94
CA LEU A 4 -14.74 -10.48 -14.70
C LEU A 4 -15.98 -10.25 -13.82
N SER A 5 -17.19 -10.37 -14.37
CA SER A 5 -18.42 -10.25 -13.58
C SER A 5 -18.56 -11.34 -12.52
N LYS A 6 -17.92 -12.50 -12.74
CA LYS A 6 -17.88 -13.63 -11.80
C LYS A 6 -16.88 -13.45 -10.65
N ILE A 7 -16.05 -12.41 -10.69
CA ILE A 7 -15.15 -12.04 -9.62
C ILE A 7 -15.92 -11.13 -8.68
N THR A 8 -16.28 -11.61 -7.52
CA THR A 8 -17.23 -10.94 -6.61
C THR A 8 -16.60 -10.41 -5.34
N CYS A 9 -15.42 -10.92 -4.96
CA CYS A 9 -14.68 -10.48 -3.78
C CYS A 9 -13.16 -10.49 -4.04
N ILE A 10 -12.40 -9.89 -3.15
CA ILE A 10 -10.93 -9.83 -3.24
C ILE A 10 -10.29 -11.23 -3.15
N GLU A 11 -10.91 -12.18 -2.42
CA GLU A 11 -10.41 -13.54 -2.33
C GLU A 11 -10.45 -14.27 -3.68
N ASP A 12 -11.44 -14.02 -4.54
CA ASP A 12 -11.48 -14.58 -5.90
C ASP A 12 -10.23 -14.15 -6.70
N LEU A 13 -9.84 -12.88 -6.59
CA LEU A 13 -8.62 -12.37 -7.23
C LEU A 13 -7.36 -13.01 -6.64
N ARG A 14 -7.32 -13.19 -5.32
CA ARG A 14 -6.19 -13.81 -4.62
C ARG A 14 -5.94 -15.24 -5.10
N VAL A 15 -7.00 -16.05 -5.20
CA VAL A 15 -6.94 -17.43 -5.69
C VAL A 15 -6.41 -17.50 -7.13
N ILE A 16 -6.85 -16.58 -7.99
CA ILE A 16 -6.40 -16.52 -9.39
C ILE A 16 -4.95 -16.03 -9.48
N ALA A 17 -4.58 -14.99 -8.74
CA ALA A 17 -3.21 -14.47 -8.68
C ALA A 17 -2.22 -15.58 -8.26
N LYS A 18 -2.55 -16.36 -7.23
CA LYS A 18 -1.75 -17.51 -6.77
C LYS A 18 -1.47 -18.53 -7.86
N ARG A 19 -2.41 -18.71 -8.79
CA ARG A 19 -2.25 -19.64 -9.93
C ARG A 19 -1.43 -19.05 -11.07
N ARG A 20 -1.47 -17.71 -11.26
CA ARG A 20 -0.88 -17.02 -12.42
C ARG A 20 0.51 -16.47 -12.17
N VAL A 21 0.76 -15.95 -10.97
CA VAL A 21 2.05 -15.38 -10.58
C VAL A 21 3.02 -16.48 -10.16
N PRO A 22 4.32 -16.39 -10.50
CA PRO A 22 5.32 -17.31 -9.95
C PRO A 22 5.32 -17.30 -8.43
N ARG A 23 5.47 -18.50 -7.84
CA ARG A 23 5.35 -18.71 -6.40
C ARG A 23 6.21 -17.75 -5.58
N MET A 24 7.46 -17.54 -5.99
CA MET A 24 8.38 -16.66 -5.26
C MET A 24 7.84 -15.22 -5.15
N PHE A 25 7.26 -14.67 -6.22
CA PHE A 25 6.71 -13.33 -6.23
C PHE A 25 5.32 -13.26 -5.57
N TYR A 26 4.50 -14.30 -5.74
CA TYR A 26 3.24 -14.40 -5.03
C TYR A 26 3.46 -14.47 -3.50
N ASP A 27 4.36 -15.33 -3.04
CA ASP A 27 4.69 -15.47 -1.61
C ASP A 27 5.32 -14.21 -1.04
N TYR A 28 6.10 -13.45 -1.83
CA TYR A 28 6.59 -12.13 -1.43
C TYR A 28 5.44 -11.17 -1.09
N CYS A 29 4.39 -11.17 -1.89
CA CYS A 29 3.19 -10.38 -1.65
C CYS A 29 2.37 -10.94 -0.47
N ASP A 30 2.11 -12.25 -0.46
CA ASP A 30 1.18 -12.93 0.43
C ASP A 30 1.89 -13.58 1.63
N SER A 31 2.70 -12.78 2.35
CA SER A 31 3.39 -13.20 3.56
C SER A 31 3.62 -12.07 4.55
N GLY A 32 3.80 -12.43 5.82
CA GLY A 32 4.29 -11.57 6.89
C GLY A 32 5.69 -11.97 7.36
N SER A 33 6.19 -11.28 8.37
CA SER A 33 7.44 -11.59 9.05
C SER A 33 7.26 -12.72 10.08
N TYR A 34 8.33 -13.42 10.41
CA TYR A 34 8.42 -14.48 11.44
C TYR A 34 7.24 -15.44 11.43
N THR A 35 6.44 -15.46 12.53
CA THR A 35 5.28 -16.35 12.68
C THR A 35 4.04 -15.86 11.92
N GLN A 36 4.06 -14.66 11.37
CA GLN A 36 2.95 -14.00 10.70
C GLN A 36 1.75 -13.72 11.62
N SER A 37 1.96 -13.54 12.93
CA SER A 37 0.88 -13.24 13.87
C SER A 37 0.23 -11.89 13.59
N THR A 38 1.04 -10.83 13.44
CA THR A 38 0.57 -9.49 13.08
C THR A 38 -0.08 -9.46 11.69
N TYR A 39 0.46 -10.22 10.71
CA TYR A 39 -0.15 -10.35 9.40
C TYR A 39 -1.58 -10.90 9.48
N ARG A 40 -1.81 -11.96 10.30
CA ARG A 40 -3.15 -12.53 10.49
C ARG A 40 -4.05 -11.62 11.30
N ALA A 41 -3.52 -10.97 12.35
CA ALA A 41 -4.27 -10.03 13.18
C ALA A 41 -4.84 -8.86 12.36
N ASN A 42 -4.10 -8.36 11.37
CA ASN A 42 -4.58 -7.29 10.49
C ASN A 42 -5.93 -7.61 9.80
N GLU A 43 -6.19 -8.86 9.48
CA GLU A 43 -7.49 -9.28 8.89
C GLU A 43 -8.49 -9.73 9.96
N ALA A 44 -8.03 -10.47 10.96
CA ALA A 44 -8.88 -11.04 12.00
C ALA A 44 -9.56 -9.97 12.87
N ASP A 45 -8.84 -8.90 13.22
CA ASP A 45 -9.36 -7.85 14.07
C ASP A 45 -10.48 -7.04 13.37
N PHE A 46 -10.42 -6.87 12.05
CA PHE A 46 -11.56 -6.33 11.30
C PHE A 46 -12.82 -7.19 11.42
N GLN A 47 -12.68 -8.51 11.48
CA GLN A 47 -13.83 -9.42 11.58
C GLN A 47 -14.49 -9.38 12.96
N SER A 48 -13.75 -9.02 14.01
CA SER A 48 -14.29 -8.84 15.36
C SER A 48 -15.19 -7.61 15.48
N ILE A 49 -14.92 -6.55 14.72
CA ILE A 49 -15.69 -5.30 14.72
C ILE A 49 -17.05 -5.53 14.05
N LYS A 50 -18.15 -5.27 14.77
CA LYS A 50 -19.50 -5.48 14.26
C LYS A 50 -20.15 -4.15 13.89
N LEU A 51 -20.86 -4.17 12.75
CA LEU A 51 -21.64 -3.04 12.25
C LEU A 51 -23.04 -3.04 12.84
N ARG A 52 -23.56 -1.86 13.11
CA ARG A 52 -24.91 -1.63 13.61
C ARG A 52 -25.84 -1.34 12.43
N GLN A 53 -26.75 -2.29 12.14
CA GLN A 53 -27.73 -2.13 11.08
C GLN A 53 -28.79 -1.08 11.46
N ARG A 54 -29.18 -0.26 10.48
CA ARG A 54 -30.30 0.68 10.56
C ARG A 54 -31.34 0.34 9.49
N VAL A 55 -32.60 0.63 9.80
CA VAL A 55 -33.71 0.37 8.89
C VAL A 55 -34.53 1.63 8.68
N ALA A 56 -35.28 1.68 7.57
CA ALA A 56 -36.21 2.77 7.23
C ALA A 56 -35.52 4.17 7.17
N VAL A 57 -34.24 4.24 6.82
CA VAL A 57 -33.53 5.49 6.58
C VAL A 57 -33.50 5.76 5.07
N ASN A 58 -33.82 6.99 4.66
CA ASN A 58 -33.76 7.38 3.25
C ASN A 58 -32.31 7.37 2.76
N MET A 59 -32.00 6.54 1.78
CA MET A 59 -30.65 6.33 1.25
C MET A 59 -30.44 6.95 -0.14
N THR A 60 -31.30 7.86 -0.57
CA THR A 60 -31.10 8.60 -1.82
C THR A 60 -29.90 9.54 -1.71
N GLY A 61 -29.14 9.70 -2.80
CA GLY A 61 -28.00 10.62 -2.84
C GLY A 61 -26.76 10.14 -2.08
N ARG A 62 -26.61 8.83 -1.83
CA ARG A 62 -25.39 8.28 -1.20
C ARG A 62 -24.15 8.61 -2.02
N SER A 63 -23.06 8.89 -1.32
CA SER A 63 -21.78 9.15 -1.93
C SER A 63 -20.62 8.55 -1.11
N THR A 64 -19.74 7.85 -1.81
CA THR A 64 -18.44 7.40 -1.27
C THR A 64 -17.33 8.41 -1.51
N ARG A 65 -17.63 9.54 -2.18
CA ARG A 65 -16.63 10.59 -2.50
C ARG A 65 -16.12 11.24 -1.23
N SER A 66 -14.83 11.55 -1.24
CA SER A 66 -14.12 12.20 -0.13
C SER A 66 -12.95 13.03 -0.66
N THR A 67 -12.10 13.50 0.24
CA THR A 67 -10.87 14.23 -0.07
C THR A 67 -9.72 13.60 0.68
N LEU A 68 -8.56 13.45 0.04
CA LEU A 68 -7.31 12.94 0.63
C LEU A 68 -6.18 13.93 0.35
N VAL A 69 -5.54 14.48 1.38
CA VAL A 69 -4.52 15.55 1.33
C VAL A 69 -4.87 16.68 0.35
N GLY A 70 -6.14 17.08 0.38
CA GLY A 70 -6.68 18.15 -0.47
C GLY A 70 -7.05 17.69 -1.90
N GLN A 71 -6.93 16.42 -2.27
CA GLN A 71 -7.32 15.90 -3.58
C GLN A 71 -8.69 15.21 -3.52
N PRO A 72 -9.66 15.57 -4.38
CA PRO A 72 -10.93 14.88 -4.48
C PRO A 72 -10.72 13.42 -4.93
N VAL A 73 -11.42 12.49 -4.29
CA VAL A 73 -11.31 11.05 -4.59
C VAL A 73 -12.69 10.39 -4.71
N ALA A 74 -12.79 9.33 -5.51
CA ALA A 74 -14.03 8.57 -5.70
C ALA A 74 -14.47 7.81 -4.44
N MET A 75 -13.51 7.44 -3.58
CA MET A 75 -13.69 6.84 -2.26
C MET A 75 -12.44 7.09 -1.42
N PRO A 76 -12.49 7.06 -0.07
CA PRO A 76 -11.33 7.34 0.80
C PRO A 76 -10.33 6.17 0.82
N VAL A 77 -9.84 5.80 -0.37
CA VAL A 77 -8.88 4.72 -0.59
C VAL A 77 -7.79 5.19 -1.54
N ALA A 78 -6.53 4.86 -1.22
CA ALA A 78 -5.40 5.02 -2.10
C ALA A 78 -4.69 3.67 -2.32
N ILE A 79 -3.98 3.51 -3.44
CA ILE A 79 -3.11 2.36 -3.67
C ILE A 79 -1.79 2.57 -2.91
N ALA A 80 -1.49 1.62 -1.99
CA ALA A 80 -0.29 1.65 -1.17
C ALA A 80 0.99 1.42 -2.01
N PRO A 81 2.13 1.98 -1.58
CA PRO A 81 3.41 1.68 -2.21
C PRO A 81 3.80 0.23 -1.95
N THR A 82 4.12 -0.50 -3.00
CA THR A 82 4.58 -1.88 -2.90
C THR A 82 5.80 -2.08 -3.79
N GLY A 83 6.85 -2.65 -3.22
CA GLY A 83 8.03 -3.04 -3.97
C GLY A 83 7.73 -4.25 -4.87
N LEU A 84 8.50 -4.40 -5.95
CA LEU A 84 8.40 -5.54 -6.87
C LEU A 84 7.00 -5.73 -7.50
N THR A 85 6.19 -4.68 -7.61
CA THR A 85 4.86 -4.75 -8.23
C THR A 85 4.93 -5.23 -9.67
N GLY A 86 5.94 -4.80 -10.44
CA GLY A 86 6.21 -5.28 -11.80
C GLY A 86 6.55 -6.77 -11.90
N MET A 87 6.87 -7.45 -10.78
CA MET A 87 7.04 -8.90 -10.75
C MET A 87 5.73 -9.66 -10.51
N GLN A 88 4.65 -8.99 -10.08
CA GLN A 88 3.32 -9.59 -10.07
C GLN A 88 2.73 -9.67 -11.49
N HIS A 89 3.02 -8.67 -12.31
CA HIS A 89 2.63 -8.58 -13.72
C HIS A 89 3.58 -7.63 -14.44
N ALA A 90 3.96 -7.95 -15.68
CA ALA A 90 4.78 -7.04 -16.49
C ALA A 90 4.18 -5.63 -16.52
N ASP A 91 5.03 -4.61 -16.35
CA ASP A 91 4.63 -3.19 -16.25
C ASP A 91 3.61 -2.89 -15.14
N GLY A 92 3.65 -3.66 -14.05
CA GLY A 92 2.62 -3.68 -13.03
C GLY A 92 2.32 -2.34 -12.38
N GLU A 93 3.34 -1.53 -12.08
CA GLU A 93 3.19 -0.19 -11.49
C GLU A 93 2.45 0.76 -12.45
N ILE A 94 2.77 0.71 -13.75
CA ILE A 94 2.11 1.50 -14.78
C ILE A 94 0.63 1.11 -14.89
N LEU A 95 0.35 -0.20 -14.91
CA LEU A 95 -1.02 -0.72 -15.00
C LEU A 95 -1.86 -0.34 -13.77
N ALA A 96 -1.27 -0.42 -12.57
CA ALA A 96 -1.92 -0.01 -11.33
C ALA A 96 -2.17 1.50 -11.28
N ALA A 97 -1.20 2.31 -11.70
CA ALA A 97 -1.34 3.77 -11.77
C ALA A 97 -2.45 4.20 -12.75
N ARG A 98 -2.52 3.55 -13.92
CA ARG A 98 -3.61 3.80 -14.90
C ARG A 98 -4.97 3.43 -14.35
N ALA A 99 -5.08 2.28 -13.67
CA ALA A 99 -6.34 1.84 -13.06
C ALA A 99 -6.78 2.82 -11.98
N ALA A 100 -5.87 3.23 -11.08
CA ALA A 100 -6.14 4.19 -10.01
C ALA A 100 -6.58 5.55 -10.56
N LYS A 101 -5.85 6.09 -11.54
CA LYS A 101 -6.17 7.36 -12.19
C LYS A 101 -7.55 7.35 -12.86
N ALA A 102 -7.84 6.29 -13.62
CA ALA A 102 -9.14 6.13 -14.28
C ALA A 102 -10.29 5.98 -13.27
N PHE A 103 -10.02 5.38 -12.12
CA PHE A 103 -10.99 5.21 -11.05
C PHE A 103 -11.17 6.47 -10.18
N GLY A 104 -10.23 7.41 -10.22
CA GLY A 104 -10.24 8.64 -9.43
C GLY A 104 -9.77 8.46 -7.99
N ILE A 105 -8.73 7.66 -7.78
CA ILE A 105 -8.04 7.51 -6.49
C ILE A 105 -6.52 7.66 -6.66
N PRO A 106 -5.77 8.01 -5.59
CA PRO A 106 -4.32 8.12 -5.65
C PRO A 106 -3.63 6.76 -5.81
N PHE A 107 -2.51 6.77 -6.54
CA PHE A 107 -1.54 5.67 -6.63
C PHE A 107 -0.21 6.13 -6.05
N THR A 108 0.43 5.31 -5.23
CA THR A 108 1.77 5.58 -4.68
C THR A 108 2.80 4.64 -5.28
N LEU A 109 3.79 5.20 -5.96
CA LEU A 109 4.93 4.45 -6.50
C LEU A 109 5.98 4.24 -5.43
N SER A 110 6.47 3.02 -5.25
CA SER A 110 7.54 2.70 -4.28
C SER A 110 8.93 3.05 -4.82
N THR A 111 9.85 3.44 -3.95
CA THR A 111 11.29 3.49 -4.25
C THR A 111 11.79 2.14 -4.83
N MET A 112 11.25 1.03 -4.29
CA MET A 112 11.62 -0.34 -4.67
C MET A 112 10.74 -0.90 -5.80
N SER A 113 10.26 -0.05 -6.71
CA SER A 113 9.47 -0.45 -7.88
C SER A 113 10.33 -0.95 -9.04
N ILE A 114 9.72 -1.76 -9.90
CA ILE A 114 10.34 -2.22 -11.15
C ILE A 114 10.23 -1.13 -12.23
N CYS A 115 9.10 -0.47 -12.37
CA CYS A 115 8.99 0.71 -13.22
C CYS A 115 9.60 1.92 -12.51
N SER A 116 10.31 2.78 -13.23
CA SER A 116 10.87 4.02 -12.70
C SER A 116 9.80 5.09 -12.48
N ILE A 117 10.17 6.18 -11.80
CA ILE A 117 9.34 7.38 -11.66
C ILE A 117 8.95 7.91 -13.05
N GLU A 118 9.91 7.97 -13.96
CA GLU A 118 9.75 8.44 -15.33
C GLU A 118 8.83 7.53 -16.15
N ASP A 119 8.97 6.21 -16.00
CA ASP A 119 8.09 5.25 -16.67
C ASP A 119 6.61 5.48 -16.29
N VAL A 120 6.32 5.65 -15.00
CA VAL A 120 4.95 5.90 -14.53
C VAL A 120 4.46 7.25 -15.02
N ALA A 121 5.28 8.31 -14.94
CA ALA A 121 4.92 9.64 -15.45
C ALA A 121 4.63 9.62 -16.94
N GLN A 122 5.46 8.93 -17.74
CA GLN A 122 5.30 8.84 -19.20
C GLN A 122 4.04 8.05 -19.60
N HIS A 123 3.77 6.94 -18.92
CA HIS A 123 2.74 5.97 -19.35
C HIS A 123 1.39 6.08 -18.65
N ALA A 124 1.36 6.62 -17.42
CA ALA A 124 0.13 6.87 -16.66
C ALA A 124 -0.15 8.37 -16.46
N GLY A 125 0.84 9.22 -16.73
CA GLY A 125 0.77 10.67 -16.56
C GLY A 125 1.09 11.12 -15.12
N PRO A 126 1.26 12.44 -14.90
CA PRO A 126 1.57 13.02 -13.60
C PRO A 126 0.42 12.90 -12.60
N GLY A 127 0.67 13.32 -11.35
CA GLY A 127 -0.34 13.39 -10.29
C GLY A 127 -0.37 12.17 -9.37
N PHE A 128 0.53 11.20 -9.55
CA PHE A 128 0.72 10.10 -8.61
C PHE A 128 1.60 10.54 -7.43
N TRP A 129 1.63 9.74 -6.35
CA TRP A 129 2.49 9.96 -5.21
C TRP A 129 3.74 9.10 -5.28
N PHE A 130 4.83 9.56 -4.68
CA PHE A 130 6.07 8.80 -4.61
C PHE A 130 6.40 8.44 -3.17
N GLN A 131 6.71 7.17 -2.91
CA GLN A 131 7.13 6.70 -1.60
C GLN A 131 8.65 6.64 -1.54
N LEU A 132 9.21 7.25 -0.50
CA LEU A 132 10.63 7.36 -0.21
C LEU A 132 10.98 6.51 1.01
N TYR A 133 12.09 5.76 0.90
CA TYR A 133 12.84 5.26 2.04
C TYR A 133 14.04 6.17 2.30
N VAL A 134 14.36 6.41 3.57
CA VAL A 134 15.62 7.08 3.91
C VAL A 134 16.76 6.07 3.79
N MET A 135 17.76 6.43 3.01
CA MET A 135 18.96 5.64 2.75
C MET A 135 20.21 6.41 3.19
N ARG A 136 21.31 5.70 3.45
CA ARG A 136 22.59 6.32 3.89
C ARG A 136 23.14 7.31 2.87
N ASP A 137 23.01 7.04 1.55
CA ASP A 137 23.38 8.00 0.49
C ASP A 137 22.33 9.12 0.39
N ARG A 138 22.58 10.22 1.13
CA ARG A 138 21.70 11.41 1.15
C ARG A 138 21.63 12.10 -0.22
N ASP A 139 22.72 12.12 -0.99
CA ASP A 139 22.71 12.67 -2.35
C ASP A 139 21.75 11.88 -3.26
N TYR A 140 21.68 10.56 -3.07
CA TYR A 140 20.74 9.72 -3.81
C TYR A 140 19.30 10.04 -3.42
N ILE A 141 19.02 10.27 -2.13
CA ILE A 141 17.70 10.69 -1.65
C ILE A 141 17.28 12.02 -2.29
N GLU A 142 18.19 13.01 -2.33
CA GLU A 142 17.89 14.29 -2.97
C GLU A 142 17.58 14.13 -4.46
N ARG A 143 18.35 13.33 -5.18
CA ARG A 143 18.06 13.04 -6.59
C ARG A 143 16.71 12.37 -6.78
N LEU A 144 16.30 11.42 -5.91
CA LEU A 144 14.96 10.81 -5.96
C LEU A 144 13.84 11.83 -5.75
N ILE A 145 14.01 12.74 -4.78
CA ILE A 145 13.06 13.83 -4.54
C ILE A 145 12.95 14.74 -5.77
N ASP A 146 14.06 15.11 -6.39
CA ASP A 146 14.07 15.96 -7.59
C ASP A 146 13.42 15.27 -8.78
N ARG A 147 13.67 13.98 -8.99
CA ARG A 147 13.01 13.17 -10.02
C ARG A 147 11.50 13.10 -9.79
N ALA A 148 11.06 12.89 -8.53
CA ALA A 148 9.65 12.87 -8.19
C ALA A 148 8.96 14.22 -8.46
N LYS A 149 9.62 15.35 -8.16
CA LYS A 149 9.14 16.68 -8.51
C LYS A 149 9.02 16.87 -10.02
N ALA A 150 10.09 16.54 -10.74
CA ALA A 150 10.13 16.67 -12.21
C ALA A 150 9.07 15.81 -12.90
N ALA A 151 8.73 14.64 -12.34
CA ALA A 151 7.68 13.76 -12.81
C ALA A 151 6.25 14.23 -12.46
N GLY A 152 6.12 15.32 -11.71
CA GLY A 152 4.82 15.88 -11.31
C GLY A 152 4.11 15.06 -10.22
N CYS A 153 4.85 14.43 -9.32
CA CYS A 153 4.28 13.80 -8.12
C CYS A 153 3.66 14.87 -7.22
N THR A 154 2.45 14.62 -6.70
CA THR A 154 1.68 15.60 -5.91
C THR A 154 1.87 15.45 -4.41
N ALA A 155 2.35 14.29 -3.95
CA ALA A 155 2.73 14.05 -2.56
C ALA A 155 3.95 13.14 -2.47
N LEU A 156 4.74 13.33 -1.41
CA LEU A 156 5.80 12.43 -1.00
C LEU A 156 5.32 11.62 0.21
N GLN A 157 5.44 10.30 0.14
CA GLN A 157 5.15 9.41 1.26
C GLN A 157 6.45 8.88 1.84
N LEU A 158 6.82 9.33 3.02
CA LEU A 158 8.02 8.88 3.72
C LEU A 158 7.70 7.69 4.61
N THR A 159 8.42 6.58 4.42
CA THR A 159 8.23 5.35 5.18
C THR A 159 9.28 5.25 6.28
N LEU A 160 8.85 5.15 7.54
CA LEU A 160 9.69 5.23 8.73
C LEU A 160 9.94 3.87 9.39
N ASP A 161 9.12 2.85 9.11
CA ASP A 161 9.15 1.53 9.74
C ASP A 161 10.13 0.54 9.09
N LEU A 162 11.07 1.00 8.25
CA LEU A 162 11.99 0.16 7.50
C LEU A 162 13.47 0.59 7.67
N GLN A 163 13.87 0.96 8.87
CA GLN A 163 15.29 1.17 9.22
C GLN A 163 16.07 -0.17 9.19
N ILE A 164 15.40 -1.24 9.57
CA ILE A 164 15.92 -2.61 9.61
C ILE A 164 14.89 -3.53 8.95
N LEU A 165 15.37 -4.48 8.13
CA LEU A 165 14.50 -5.42 7.43
C LEU A 165 13.96 -6.51 8.38
N GLY A 166 12.64 -6.66 8.44
CA GLY A 166 11.99 -7.80 9.09
C GLY A 166 12.32 -9.12 8.37
N GLN A 167 12.49 -10.20 9.12
CA GLN A 167 12.77 -11.52 8.53
C GLN A 167 11.49 -12.14 7.98
N ARG A 168 11.45 -12.35 6.67
CA ARG A 168 10.34 -12.99 5.96
C ARG A 168 10.76 -14.39 5.55
N HIS A 169 10.34 -15.38 6.30
CA HIS A 169 10.77 -16.77 6.12
C HIS A 169 10.39 -17.32 4.74
N LYS A 170 9.26 -16.90 4.15
CA LYS A 170 8.89 -17.32 2.79
C LYS A 170 9.83 -16.74 1.73
N ASP A 171 10.26 -15.48 1.88
CA ASP A 171 11.19 -14.85 0.95
C ASP A 171 12.54 -15.58 0.96
N ILE A 172 13.06 -15.89 2.17
CA ILE A 172 14.30 -16.65 2.34
C ILE A 172 14.17 -18.05 1.70
N LYS A 173 13.08 -18.79 1.99
CA LYS A 173 12.84 -20.14 1.45
C LYS A 173 12.67 -20.15 -0.07
N ASN A 174 12.14 -19.05 -0.64
CA ASN A 174 11.98 -18.90 -2.09
C ASN A 174 13.22 -18.32 -2.79
N GLY A 175 14.34 -18.12 -2.06
CA GLY A 175 15.56 -17.57 -2.64
C GLY A 175 15.48 -16.10 -3.05
N LEU A 176 14.48 -15.35 -2.55
CA LEU A 176 14.43 -13.88 -2.65
C LEU A 176 15.32 -13.21 -1.60
N SER A 177 16.28 -13.94 -1.05
CA SER A 177 17.35 -13.38 -0.22
C SER A 177 18.28 -12.50 -1.06
N THR A 178 19.06 -11.72 -0.38
CA THR A 178 20.11 -10.88 -0.98
C THR A 178 21.45 -11.60 -0.90
N PRO A 179 22.09 -11.98 -2.01
CA PRO A 179 21.63 -11.97 -3.41
C PRO A 179 20.54 -13.01 -3.71
N PRO A 180 19.68 -12.80 -4.73
CA PRO A 180 18.69 -13.80 -5.13
C PRO A 180 19.37 -15.10 -5.57
N LYS A 181 18.95 -16.21 -4.99
CA LYS A 181 19.44 -17.55 -5.35
C LYS A 181 18.29 -18.36 -5.98
N PRO A 182 18.14 -18.31 -7.32
CA PRO A 182 17.09 -19.07 -7.97
C PRO A 182 17.30 -20.57 -7.70
N THR A 183 16.28 -21.23 -7.17
CA THR A 183 16.29 -22.68 -6.92
C THR A 183 15.73 -23.42 -8.12
N LEU A 184 16.09 -24.70 -8.28
CA LEU A 184 15.51 -25.56 -9.32
C LEU A 184 13.96 -25.58 -9.21
N ALA A 185 13.43 -25.57 -7.99
CA ALA A 185 11.99 -25.49 -7.76
C ALA A 185 11.36 -24.18 -8.30
N ASN A 186 12.08 -23.05 -8.24
CA ASN A 186 11.63 -21.80 -8.83
C ASN A 186 11.62 -21.87 -10.36
N LEU A 187 12.63 -22.50 -10.98
CA LEU A 187 12.69 -22.68 -12.43
C LEU A 187 11.54 -23.55 -12.94
N ILE A 188 11.27 -24.67 -12.26
CA ILE A 188 10.14 -25.55 -12.57
C ILE A 188 8.82 -24.78 -12.41
N ASN A 189 8.67 -24.00 -11.34
CA ASN A 189 7.47 -23.20 -11.12
C ASN A 189 7.28 -22.13 -12.20
N LEU A 190 8.34 -21.46 -12.64
CA LEU A 190 8.30 -20.50 -13.75
C LEU A 190 7.79 -21.14 -15.05
N ALA A 191 8.24 -22.37 -15.36
CA ALA A 191 7.78 -23.09 -16.55
C ALA A 191 6.26 -23.35 -16.53
N THR A 192 5.64 -23.40 -15.35
CA THR A 192 4.17 -23.53 -15.22
C THR A 192 3.41 -22.21 -15.39
N LYS A 193 4.10 -21.08 -15.63
CA LYS A 193 3.53 -19.73 -15.71
C LYS A 193 3.74 -19.06 -17.09
N PRO A 194 3.34 -19.71 -18.21
CA PRO A 194 3.70 -19.23 -19.55
C PRO A 194 3.22 -17.81 -19.85
N ARG A 195 2.03 -17.43 -19.38
CA ARG A 195 1.50 -16.06 -19.57
C ARG A 195 2.35 -15.01 -18.86
N TRP A 196 2.80 -15.28 -17.64
CA TRP A 196 3.69 -14.40 -16.90
C TRP A 196 5.05 -14.28 -17.61
N CYS A 197 5.63 -15.42 -18.05
CA CYS A 197 6.90 -15.44 -18.79
C CYS A 197 6.81 -14.63 -20.09
N LEU A 198 5.75 -14.81 -20.87
CA LEU A 198 5.54 -14.05 -22.12
C LEU A 198 5.39 -12.54 -21.84
N GLY A 199 4.65 -12.16 -20.80
CA GLY A 199 4.56 -10.77 -20.37
C GLY A 199 5.92 -10.19 -20.02
N MET A 200 6.73 -10.90 -19.22
CA MET A 200 8.06 -10.44 -18.84
C MET A 200 9.05 -10.41 -20.00
N LEU A 201 8.89 -11.25 -21.02
CA LEU A 201 9.69 -11.19 -22.25
C LEU A 201 9.31 -9.96 -23.10
N GLY A 202 8.05 -9.52 -23.02
CA GLY A 202 7.54 -8.38 -23.78
C GLY A 202 7.87 -7.00 -23.19
N THR A 203 8.44 -6.92 -21.96
CA THR A 203 8.85 -5.67 -21.33
C THR A 203 10.36 -5.55 -21.20
N SER A 204 10.90 -4.33 -21.29
CA SER A 204 12.29 -4.02 -20.91
C SER A 204 12.47 -3.83 -19.39
N ARG A 205 11.37 -3.64 -18.64
CA ARG A 205 11.37 -3.32 -17.21
C ARG A 205 11.43 -4.60 -16.38
N ARG A 206 12.64 -5.00 -15.96
CA ARG A 206 12.91 -6.27 -15.24
C ARG A 206 13.81 -6.11 -14.03
N SER A 207 14.19 -4.89 -13.70
CA SER A 207 15.02 -4.55 -12.53
C SER A 207 14.45 -3.33 -11.81
N PHE A 208 15.01 -2.95 -10.67
CA PHE A 208 14.54 -1.78 -9.91
C PHE A 208 14.83 -0.47 -10.65
N GLY A 209 13.83 0.09 -11.31
CA GLY A 209 13.96 1.23 -12.22
C GLY A 209 14.38 2.55 -11.55
N ASN A 210 14.20 2.67 -10.24
CA ASN A 210 14.65 3.84 -9.52
C ASN A 210 16.07 3.72 -9.00
N ILE A 211 16.64 2.51 -8.93
CA ILE A 211 17.92 2.22 -8.29
C ILE A 211 19.00 1.92 -9.32
N VAL A 212 18.77 0.96 -10.21
CA VAL A 212 19.74 0.55 -11.23
C VAL A 212 20.04 1.72 -12.18
N GLY A 213 21.33 2.07 -12.31
CA GLY A 213 21.78 3.21 -13.11
C GLY A 213 21.62 4.59 -12.43
N HIS A 214 21.02 4.66 -11.22
CA HIS A 214 20.81 5.89 -10.48
C HIS A 214 21.57 5.94 -9.14
N ALA A 215 21.74 4.78 -8.49
CA ALA A 215 22.53 4.65 -7.27
C ALA A 215 24.01 4.36 -7.59
N LYS A 216 24.94 4.93 -6.81
CA LYS A 216 26.38 4.70 -6.98
C LYS A 216 26.71 3.22 -6.77
N GLY A 217 27.48 2.63 -7.70
CA GLY A 217 27.92 1.24 -7.61
C GLY A 217 26.90 0.17 -7.97
N VAL A 218 25.69 0.56 -8.44
CA VAL A 218 24.62 -0.38 -8.83
C VAL A 218 24.43 -0.34 -10.35
N GLY A 219 25.14 -1.23 -11.05
CA GLY A 219 24.99 -1.39 -12.50
C GLY A 219 24.12 -2.58 -12.92
N ASP A 220 23.94 -3.55 -12.04
CA ASP A 220 23.21 -4.79 -12.33
C ASP A 220 22.48 -5.37 -11.09
N LEU A 221 21.81 -6.51 -11.28
CA LEU A 221 21.09 -7.20 -10.22
C LEU A 221 21.99 -7.78 -9.12
N SER A 222 23.27 -8.08 -9.41
CA SER A 222 24.20 -8.65 -8.44
C SER A 222 24.71 -7.60 -7.46
N SER A 223 25.06 -6.43 -7.96
CA SER A 223 25.47 -5.27 -7.16
C SER A 223 24.30 -4.66 -6.37
N LEU A 224 23.08 -4.76 -6.92
CA LEU A 224 21.86 -4.29 -6.27
C LEU A 224 21.60 -4.97 -4.92
N SER A 225 21.91 -6.25 -4.81
CA SER A 225 21.53 -7.03 -3.64
C SER A 225 22.35 -6.68 -2.40
N SER A 226 23.66 -6.56 -2.54
CA SER A 226 24.54 -6.07 -1.47
C SER A 226 24.21 -4.61 -1.13
N TRP A 227 24.01 -3.78 -2.15
CA TRP A 227 23.64 -2.39 -1.97
C TRP A 227 22.35 -2.23 -1.15
N THR A 228 21.28 -2.96 -1.48
CA THR A 228 19.99 -2.83 -0.76
C THR A 228 20.11 -3.20 0.72
N ALA A 229 20.91 -4.22 1.07
CA ALA A 229 21.11 -4.62 2.46
C ALA A 229 21.87 -3.57 3.28
N GLU A 230 22.77 -2.82 2.63
CA GLU A 230 23.66 -1.85 3.27
C GLU A 230 23.07 -0.43 3.33
N GLN A 231 22.08 -0.12 2.48
CA GLN A 231 21.60 1.25 2.29
C GLN A 231 20.47 1.66 3.22
N PHE A 232 19.69 0.75 3.79
CA PHE A 232 18.74 1.15 4.82
C PHE A 232 19.48 1.78 5.99
N ASP A 233 19.01 2.97 6.41
CA ASP A 233 19.70 3.77 7.40
C ASP A 233 19.16 3.51 8.81
N PRO A 234 19.91 2.81 9.67
CA PRO A 234 19.51 2.60 11.06
C PRO A 234 19.57 3.89 11.91
N GLU A 235 20.21 4.94 11.42
CA GLU A 235 20.34 6.24 12.11
C GLU A 235 19.18 7.19 11.79
N LEU A 236 18.24 6.79 10.92
CA LEU A 236 17.03 7.57 10.61
C LEU A 236 16.36 8.08 11.89
N ASN A 237 16.12 9.38 11.93
CA ASN A 237 15.51 10.08 13.06
C ASN A 237 14.58 11.21 12.59
N TRP A 238 13.91 11.89 13.52
CA TRP A 238 12.95 12.95 13.21
C TRP A 238 13.58 14.17 12.52
N GLY A 239 14.87 14.45 12.73
CA GLY A 239 15.60 15.49 11.99
C GLY A 239 15.68 15.19 10.50
N ASP A 240 15.76 13.92 10.10
CA ASP A 240 15.68 13.52 8.69
C ASP A 240 14.28 13.78 8.11
N VAL A 241 13.23 13.61 8.90
CA VAL A 241 11.85 13.92 8.48
C VAL A 241 11.70 15.41 8.17
N GLU A 242 12.19 16.27 9.06
CA GLU A 242 12.18 17.72 8.87
C GLU A 242 12.99 18.15 7.65
N TRP A 243 14.20 17.58 7.48
CA TRP A 243 15.03 17.82 6.30
C TRP A 243 14.29 17.43 5.00
N ILE A 244 13.67 16.25 4.96
CA ILE A 244 12.92 15.79 3.79
C ILE A 244 11.70 16.67 3.54
N LYS A 245 10.94 17.06 4.59
CA LYS A 245 9.81 18.00 4.47
C LYS A 245 10.23 19.31 3.82
N LYS A 246 11.33 19.89 4.30
CA LYS A 246 11.89 21.14 3.76
C LYS A 246 12.37 20.94 2.31
N ARG A 247 13.07 19.83 2.02
CA ARG A 247 13.59 19.54 0.68
C ARG A 247 12.47 19.27 -0.33
N TRP A 248 11.41 18.55 0.08
CA TRP A 248 10.25 18.29 -0.76
C TRP A 248 9.42 19.54 -1.02
N GLY A 249 9.09 20.31 0.02
CA GLY A 249 8.35 21.56 -0.06
C GLY A 249 6.87 21.43 -0.46
N GLY A 250 6.35 20.21 -0.55
CA GLY A 250 4.97 19.88 -0.89
C GLY A 250 4.27 19.05 0.19
N LYS A 251 3.21 18.34 -0.19
CA LYS A 251 2.47 17.45 0.71
C LYS A 251 3.34 16.27 1.13
N LEU A 252 3.53 16.09 2.46
CA LEU A 252 4.29 15.00 3.07
C LEU A 252 3.35 14.09 3.86
N ILE A 253 3.42 12.80 3.60
CA ILE A 253 2.66 11.75 4.27
C ILE A 253 3.66 10.83 4.99
N LEU A 254 3.53 10.65 6.30
CA LEU A 254 4.41 9.76 7.07
C LEU A 254 3.76 8.39 7.25
N LYS A 255 4.49 7.31 6.92
CA LYS A 255 3.97 5.94 6.98
C LYS A 255 4.77 5.08 7.95
N GLY A 256 4.08 4.21 8.70
CA GLY A 256 4.69 3.29 9.65
C GLY A 256 4.48 3.68 11.10
N ILE A 257 3.55 4.60 11.37
CA ILE A 257 3.23 5.08 12.71
C ILE A 257 2.28 4.07 13.37
N MET A 258 2.65 3.56 14.55
CA MET A 258 1.84 2.61 15.31
C MET A 258 1.63 3.03 16.77
N ASP A 259 2.19 4.18 17.15
CA ASP A 259 2.14 4.72 18.52
C ASP A 259 1.67 6.18 18.52
N ALA A 260 0.96 6.60 19.58
CA ALA A 260 0.44 7.96 19.72
C ALA A 260 1.56 8.98 19.98
N GLU A 261 2.68 8.59 20.61
CA GLU A 261 3.83 9.47 20.81
C GLU A 261 4.49 9.80 19.47
N ASP A 262 4.73 8.79 18.62
CA ASP A 262 5.22 9.00 17.26
C ASP A 262 4.25 9.82 16.40
N ALA A 263 2.94 9.66 16.61
CA ALA A 263 1.92 10.45 15.91
C ALA A 263 2.01 11.94 16.27
N ARG A 264 2.30 12.30 17.51
CA ARG A 264 2.54 13.69 17.93
C ARG A 264 3.79 14.26 17.28
N LEU A 265 4.89 13.50 17.25
CA LEU A 265 6.12 13.90 16.55
C LEU A 265 5.87 14.07 15.04
N ALA A 266 4.97 13.29 14.46
CA ALA A 266 4.55 13.47 13.06
C ALA A 266 3.84 14.82 12.84
N VAL A 267 2.98 15.25 13.76
CA VAL A 267 2.37 16.58 13.73
C VAL A 267 3.44 17.67 13.83
N ASP A 268 4.34 17.58 14.81
CA ASP A 268 5.40 18.55 15.07
C ASP A 268 6.34 18.70 13.85
N SER A 269 6.56 17.64 13.07
CA SER A 269 7.36 17.67 11.85
C SER A 269 6.71 18.43 10.68
N GLY A 270 5.45 18.87 10.83
CA GLY A 270 4.68 19.57 9.81
C GLY A 270 4.21 18.67 8.66
N ALA A 271 4.08 17.36 8.89
CA ALA A 271 3.49 16.45 7.92
C ALA A 271 2.00 16.77 7.67
N ASP A 272 1.50 16.48 6.48
CA ASP A 272 0.11 16.75 6.08
C ASP A 272 -0.82 15.57 6.39
N ALA A 273 -0.27 14.36 6.47
CA ALA A 273 -0.99 13.15 6.86
C ALA A 273 -0.04 12.12 7.48
N LEU A 274 -0.58 11.22 8.29
CA LEU A 274 0.13 10.05 8.75
C LEU A 274 -0.68 8.77 8.45
N ILE A 275 0.03 7.65 8.31
CA ILE A 275 -0.57 6.33 8.05
C ILE A 275 -0.24 5.39 9.20
N VAL A 276 -1.27 4.99 9.93
CA VAL A 276 -1.20 3.91 10.91
C VAL A 276 -0.93 2.60 10.16
N SER A 277 0.29 2.08 10.32
CA SER A 277 0.78 0.98 9.48
C SER A 277 1.83 0.16 10.20
N ASN A 278 1.63 -1.15 10.23
CA ASN A 278 2.63 -2.15 10.61
C ASN A 278 3.26 -2.82 9.39
N HIS A 279 3.28 -2.10 8.24
CA HIS A 279 3.80 -2.59 6.95
C HIS A 279 3.08 -3.87 6.47
N GLY A 280 1.80 -4.02 6.82
CA GLY A 280 1.02 -5.21 6.51
C GLY A 280 1.53 -6.48 7.21
N GLY A 281 2.08 -6.34 8.42
CA GLY A 281 2.65 -7.43 9.21
C GLY A 281 3.96 -7.98 8.66
N ARG A 282 4.75 -7.16 7.96
CA ARG A 282 5.99 -7.57 7.27
C ARG A 282 7.26 -7.14 8.02
N GLN A 283 7.13 -6.34 9.09
CA GLN A 283 8.22 -5.83 9.91
C GLN A 283 8.18 -6.46 11.30
N LEU A 284 7.75 -5.78 12.33
CA LEU A 284 7.64 -6.32 13.69
C LEU A 284 6.48 -7.32 13.75
N ASP A 285 6.77 -8.60 13.96
CA ASP A 285 5.76 -9.61 14.31
C ASP A 285 5.50 -9.57 15.81
N GLY A 286 4.24 -9.77 16.23
CA GLY A 286 3.82 -9.56 17.61
C GLY A 286 3.34 -8.13 17.91
N ALA A 287 3.45 -7.20 16.94
CA ALA A 287 2.80 -5.90 17.03
C ALA A 287 1.27 -6.02 16.89
N PRO A 288 0.48 -5.07 17.44
CA PRO A 288 -0.96 -5.02 17.20
C PRO A 288 -1.28 -4.83 15.72
N SER A 289 -2.51 -5.15 15.34
CA SER A 289 -3.01 -4.77 14.01
C SER A 289 -3.15 -3.25 13.90
N SER A 290 -3.05 -2.74 12.66
CA SER A 290 -3.21 -1.30 12.42
C SER A 290 -4.60 -0.80 12.82
N ILE A 291 -5.66 -1.61 12.62
CA ILE A 291 -7.02 -1.22 13.04
C ILE A 291 -7.16 -1.16 14.56
N HIS A 292 -6.39 -1.95 15.30
CA HIS A 292 -6.37 -1.90 16.76
C HIS A 292 -5.68 -0.64 17.29
N ALA A 293 -4.58 -0.21 16.66
CA ALA A 293 -3.83 0.99 17.04
C ALA A 293 -4.54 2.30 16.62
N LEU A 294 -5.37 2.25 15.58
CA LEU A 294 -5.96 3.43 14.96
C LEU A 294 -6.73 4.34 15.92
N PRO A 295 -7.64 3.87 16.81
CA PRO A 295 -8.45 4.78 17.63
C PRO A 295 -7.62 5.64 18.58
N ALA A 296 -6.59 5.08 19.21
CA ALA A 296 -5.70 5.83 20.10
C ALA A 296 -4.93 6.93 19.37
N ILE A 297 -4.43 6.62 18.17
CA ILE A 297 -3.71 7.58 17.31
C ILE A 297 -4.68 8.67 16.80
N ALA A 298 -5.87 8.28 16.32
CA ALA A 298 -6.88 9.22 15.86
C ALA A 298 -7.37 10.15 16.96
N ALA A 299 -7.54 9.65 18.19
CA ALA A 299 -7.88 10.48 19.35
C ALA A 299 -6.75 11.46 19.72
N ALA A 300 -5.49 11.04 19.59
CA ALA A 300 -4.34 11.86 19.93
C ALA A 300 -4.12 13.05 18.98
N VAL A 301 -4.28 12.85 17.67
CA VAL A 301 -3.85 13.83 16.65
C VAL A 301 -4.83 14.05 15.50
N GLY A 302 -5.97 13.36 15.45
CA GLY A 302 -6.88 13.38 14.30
C GLY A 302 -7.58 14.72 14.02
N GLN A 303 -7.47 15.70 14.95
CA GLN A 303 -7.96 17.06 14.73
C GLN A 303 -6.89 18.00 14.13
N GLU A 304 -5.63 17.56 14.12
CA GLU A 304 -4.48 18.37 13.71
C GLU A 304 -3.90 17.91 12.37
N ILE A 305 -4.01 16.60 12.07
CA ILE A 305 -3.45 15.97 10.87
C ILE A 305 -4.41 14.91 10.31
N GLU A 306 -4.39 14.69 9.00
CA GLU A 306 -5.13 13.55 8.44
C GLU A 306 -4.51 12.22 8.91
N VAL A 307 -5.30 11.40 9.61
CA VAL A 307 -4.90 10.06 10.03
C VAL A 307 -5.44 9.03 9.06
N TRP A 308 -4.57 8.23 8.46
CA TRP A 308 -4.96 7.14 7.56
C TRP A 308 -4.52 5.81 8.14
N MET A 309 -4.94 4.71 7.52
CA MET A 309 -4.42 3.41 7.87
C MET A 309 -4.22 2.49 6.67
N ASP A 310 -3.32 1.53 6.81
CA ASP A 310 -3.24 0.35 5.94
C ASP A 310 -3.14 -0.93 6.77
N GLY A 311 -3.13 -2.07 6.09
CA GLY A 311 -3.11 -3.40 6.73
C GLY A 311 -4.51 -3.97 6.93
N GLY A 312 -4.74 -5.15 6.35
CA GLY A 312 -5.99 -5.91 6.54
C GLY A 312 -7.13 -5.57 5.60
N ILE A 313 -7.14 -4.44 4.91
CA ILE A 313 -8.25 -4.02 4.02
C ILE A 313 -8.45 -5.04 2.88
N ARG A 314 -9.62 -5.71 2.87
CA ARG A 314 -10.02 -6.69 1.86
C ARG A 314 -11.42 -6.43 1.29
N SER A 315 -12.17 -5.51 1.90
CA SER A 315 -13.56 -5.23 1.55
C SER A 315 -13.91 -3.76 1.75
N GLY A 316 -15.02 -3.31 1.19
CA GLY A 316 -15.58 -2.00 1.47
C GLY A 316 -16.06 -1.86 2.92
N GLN A 317 -16.39 -2.98 3.59
CA GLN A 317 -16.72 -2.99 5.01
C GLN A 317 -15.52 -2.59 5.87
N ASP A 318 -14.31 -3.05 5.51
CA ASP A 318 -13.09 -2.72 6.24
C ASP A 318 -12.79 -1.23 6.12
N VAL A 319 -12.97 -0.65 4.93
CA VAL A 319 -12.87 0.81 4.71
C VAL A 319 -13.84 1.56 5.62
N LEU A 320 -15.10 1.10 5.68
CA LEU A 320 -16.13 1.74 6.51
C LEU A 320 -15.81 1.66 8.01
N LYS A 321 -15.31 0.50 8.48
CA LYS A 321 -14.88 0.30 9.87
C LYS A 321 -13.70 1.20 10.23
N ALA A 322 -12.72 1.32 9.35
CA ALA A 322 -11.58 2.22 9.54
C ALA A 322 -12.04 3.69 9.63
N ARG A 323 -12.94 4.12 8.73
CA ARG A 323 -13.56 5.46 8.80
C ARG A 323 -14.26 5.68 10.14
N ALA A 324 -15.07 4.72 10.59
CA ALA A 324 -15.79 4.81 11.85
C ALA A 324 -14.87 4.94 13.08
N LEU A 325 -13.66 4.40 12.99
CA LEU A 325 -12.63 4.46 14.04
C LEU A 325 -11.67 5.64 13.90
N GLY A 326 -11.97 6.60 13.02
CA GLY A 326 -11.25 7.87 12.93
C GLY A 326 -10.27 8.00 11.77
N ALA A 327 -10.16 7.01 10.88
CA ALA A 327 -9.33 7.17 9.68
C ALA A 327 -9.97 8.14 8.68
N HIS A 328 -9.23 9.12 8.17
CA HIS A 328 -9.64 9.96 7.03
C HIS A 328 -9.58 9.18 5.72
N GLY A 329 -8.61 8.31 5.58
CA GLY A 329 -8.42 7.47 4.41
C GLY A 329 -7.82 6.11 4.74
N THR A 330 -7.82 5.22 3.76
CA THR A 330 -7.20 3.91 3.86
C THR A 330 -6.29 3.64 2.67
N MET A 331 -5.32 2.73 2.83
CA MET A 331 -4.53 2.27 1.69
C MET A 331 -4.67 0.76 1.52
N ILE A 332 -4.70 0.33 0.26
CA ILE A 332 -4.72 -1.08 -0.12
C ILE A 332 -3.40 -1.50 -0.75
N GLY A 333 -2.77 -2.54 -0.20
CA GLY A 333 -1.57 -3.18 -0.77
C GLY A 333 -1.95 -4.49 -1.48
N ARG A 334 -2.15 -5.54 -0.71
CA ARG A 334 -2.42 -6.89 -1.27
C ARG A 334 -3.67 -6.94 -2.14
N SER A 335 -4.73 -6.23 -1.79
CA SER A 335 -5.99 -6.25 -2.55
C SER A 335 -5.81 -5.83 -4.00
N PHE A 336 -5.01 -4.78 -4.28
CA PHE A 336 -4.72 -4.42 -5.67
C PHE A 336 -3.71 -5.37 -6.32
N LEU A 337 -2.71 -5.88 -5.57
CA LEU A 337 -1.72 -6.82 -6.11
C LEU A 337 -2.35 -8.15 -6.53
N TYR A 338 -3.37 -8.63 -5.81
CA TYR A 338 -4.13 -9.80 -6.24
C TYR A 338 -4.87 -9.53 -7.56
N GLY A 339 -5.49 -8.35 -7.69
CA GLY A 339 -6.09 -7.92 -8.95
C GLY A 339 -5.08 -7.89 -10.09
N LEU A 340 -3.95 -7.23 -9.84
CA LEU A 340 -2.86 -7.08 -10.82
C LEU A 340 -2.32 -8.44 -11.27
N GLY A 341 -1.96 -9.33 -10.33
CA GLY A 341 -1.46 -10.67 -10.64
C GLY A 341 -2.50 -11.56 -11.33
N ALA A 342 -3.78 -11.32 -11.04
CA ALA A 342 -4.86 -12.07 -11.68
C ALA A 342 -5.12 -11.62 -13.13
N PHE A 343 -5.26 -10.31 -13.39
CA PHE A 343 -5.74 -9.80 -14.68
C PHE A 343 -5.10 -8.47 -15.13
N GLY A 344 -3.94 -8.08 -14.60
CA GLY A 344 -3.30 -6.81 -14.94
C GLY A 344 -4.16 -5.62 -14.54
N GLN A 345 -4.20 -4.59 -15.38
CA GLN A 345 -4.97 -3.36 -15.14
C GLN A 345 -6.45 -3.65 -14.85
N ALA A 346 -7.09 -4.52 -15.66
CA ALA A 346 -8.50 -4.87 -15.48
C ALA A 346 -8.78 -5.53 -14.12
N GLY A 347 -7.83 -6.30 -13.59
CA GLY A 347 -7.95 -6.90 -12.26
C GLY A 347 -7.81 -5.86 -11.14
N VAL A 348 -6.94 -4.86 -11.29
CA VAL A 348 -6.87 -3.73 -10.34
C VAL A 348 -8.17 -2.93 -10.35
N THR A 349 -8.68 -2.58 -11.52
CA THR A 349 -9.98 -1.90 -11.65
C THR A 349 -11.09 -2.70 -10.98
N ARG A 350 -11.12 -4.02 -11.21
CA ARG A 350 -12.14 -4.88 -10.59
C ARG A 350 -12.03 -4.91 -9.06
N ALA A 351 -10.81 -4.93 -8.51
CA ALA A 351 -10.62 -4.85 -7.06
C ALA A 351 -11.18 -3.54 -6.47
N LEU A 352 -10.96 -2.42 -7.17
CA LEU A 352 -11.48 -1.11 -6.76
C LEU A 352 -13.02 -1.04 -6.84
N GLU A 353 -13.61 -1.59 -7.91
CA GLU A 353 -15.08 -1.68 -8.09
C GLU A 353 -15.72 -2.50 -6.97
N ILE A 354 -15.14 -3.64 -6.60
CA ILE A 354 -15.62 -4.49 -5.51
C ILE A 354 -15.63 -3.70 -4.20
N ILE A 355 -14.50 -3.10 -3.84
CA ILE A 355 -14.36 -2.34 -2.59
C ILE A 355 -15.35 -1.17 -2.56
N GLN A 356 -15.49 -0.41 -3.65
CA GLN A 356 -16.43 0.72 -3.71
C GLN A 356 -17.87 0.26 -3.60
N LYS A 357 -18.24 -0.81 -4.28
CA LYS A 357 -19.61 -1.36 -4.22
C LYS A 357 -19.97 -1.86 -2.83
N GLU A 358 -19.06 -2.59 -2.19
CA GLU A 358 -19.26 -3.06 -0.82
C GLU A 358 -19.35 -1.89 0.17
N LEU A 359 -18.53 -0.85 0.00
CA LEU A 359 -18.55 0.36 0.80
C LEU A 359 -19.91 1.07 0.69
N ASP A 360 -20.39 1.33 -0.53
CA ASP A 360 -21.68 1.98 -0.79
C ASP A 360 -22.85 1.20 -0.18
N VAL A 361 -22.89 -0.12 -0.39
CA VAL A 361 -23.96 -0.97 0.13
C VAL A 361 -23.92 -1.04 1.66
N THR A 362 -22.73 -1.13 2.26
CA THR A 362 -22.58 -1.20 3.72
C THR A 362 -22.96 0.12 4.38
N MET A 363 -22.61 1.26 3.78
CA MET A 363 -23.09 2.58 4.22
C MET A 363 -24.61 2.62 4.28
N ALA A 364 -25.28 2.10 3.24
CA ALA A 364 -26.75 2.05 3.21
C ALA A 364 -27.32 1.20 4.36
N PHE A 365 -26.76 0.02 4.63
CA PHE A 365 -27.20 -0.82 5.75
C PHE A 365 -26.93 -0.17 7.12
N CYS A 366 -25.92 0.69 7.22
CA CYS A 366 -25.63 1.46 8.43
C CYS A 366 -26.38 2.80 8.53
N GLY A 367 -27.22 3.12 7.54
CA GLY A 367 -28.00 4.36 7.51
C GLY A 367 -27.17 5.62 7.31
N ARG A 368 -26.09 5.55 6.53
CA ARG A 368 -25.19 6.67 6.21
C ARG A 368 -25.22 7.00 4.72
N THR A 369 -25.43 8.27 4.37
CA THR A 369 -25.50 8.74 2.99
C THR A 369 -24.18 9.35 2.52
N GLN A 370 -23.33 9.85 3.42
CA GLN A 370 -22.04 10.46 3.11
C GLN A 370 -20.93 9.76 3.90
N ILE A 371 -19.86 9.37 3.21
CA ILE A 371 -18.73 8.67 3.84
C ILE A 371 -18.04 9.56 4.89
N ASP A 372 -17.98 10.86 4.67
CA ASP A 372 -17.32 11.80 5.59
C ASP A 372 -18.11 12.04 6.89
N GLN A 373 -19.36 11.61 6.95
CA GLN A 373 -20.23 11.64 8.14
C GLN A 373 -20.22 10.33 8.93
N VAL A 374 -19.36 9.39 8.57
CA VAL A 374 -19.26 8.09 9.24
C VAL A 374 -18.45 8.25 10.52
N ASP A 375 -19.01 7.79 11.63
CA ASP A 375 -18.45 7.80 12.97
C ASP A 375 -18.69 6.46 13.70
N GLN A 376 -18.21 6.35 14.93
CA GLN A 376 -18.33 5.14 15.76
C GLN A 376 -19.76 4.70 16.02
N SER A 377 -20.79 5.55 15.84
CA SER A 377 -22.19 5.20 16.07
C SER A 377 -22.73 4.12 15.12
N ILE A 378 -22.01 3.83 14.03
CA ILE A 378 -22.33 2.71 13.13
C ILE A 378 -21.75 1.39 13.61
N LEU A 379 -20.96 1.38 14.67
CA LEU A 379 -20.35 0.18 15.25
C LEU A 379 -21.14 -0.29 16.47
N LEU A 380 -21.10 -1.60 16.72
CA LEU A 380 -21.71 -2.18 17.92
C LEU A 380 -20.74 -2.02 19.10
N ALA A 381 -21.17 -1.37 20.17
CA ALA A 381 -20.36 -1.12 21.37
C ALA A 381 -19.78 -2.43 21.94
N GLY A 382 -18.53 -2.38 22.38
CA GLY A 382 -17.81 -3.53 22.94
C GLY A 382 -17.22 -4.50 21.89
N THR A 383 -17.34 -4.20 20.57
CA THR A 383 -16.78 -5.04 19.52
C THR A 383 -15.57 -4.43 18.80
N PHE A 384 -15.15 -3.24 19.21
CA PHE A 384 -14.06 -2.50 18.57
C PHE A 384 -13.11 -1.92 19.63
N PRO A 385 -11.83 -1.69 19.30
CA PRO A 385 -10.87 -1.06 20.19
C PRO A 385 -11.27 0.40 20.46
N THR A 386 -11.03 0.84 21.68
CA THR A 386 -11.21 2.24 22.12
C THR A 386 -9.86 2.90 22.34
N ALA A 387 -9.83 4.22 22.34
CA ALA A 387 -8.64 5.02 22.65
C ALA A 387 -8.21 4.83 24.11
#